data_3c977e1c16c708b1be94697139ee092f
#
_entry.id   3c977e1c16c708b1be94697139ee092f
#
_cell.length_a   1.000
_cell.length_b   1.000
_cell.length_c   1.000
_cell.angle_alpha   90.00
_cell.angle_beta   90.00
_cell.angle_gamma   90.00
#
_symmetry.space_group_name_H-M   'P 1'
#
loop_
_entity.id
_entity.type
_entity.pdbx_description
1 polymer ?
#
loop_
_entity_poly.entity_id
_entity_poly.type
_entity_poly.pdbx_seq_one_letter_code
_entity_poly.pdbx_strand_id
1 'polypeptide(L)'
;MKQGLKSILPDPVVRFVRNSYDAIRRLPQVPDAYLHPWRRRSRIRIAQYHNLHRGQRCFIIGNGPSLRDTDLSKLRNEFSFGMNRIYLLFPELGFTTTYFASINDLVIEQCAGEIAALPIPKFLAWHSNRHFQRLPDDMAFLYTSYTGPRFAHDMTGRIWEGATVTNVALQLAFYMGFQQVILIGVDHNFTSQGDANKTVVSTGEDPNHFSPAYFGKGFR
;
A
#
# COMPACT_ATOMS: atom_id res chain seq x y z
N MET A 1 20.70 6.50 -11.48
CA MET A 1 20.97 7.04 -12.83
C MET A 1 21.16 8.54 -12.66
N LYS A 2 22.37 9.05 -12.95
CA LYS A 2 22.77 10.44 -12.67
C LYS A 2 21.85 11.43 -13.40
N GLN A 3 21.51 12.54 -12.76
CA GLN A 3 20.60 13.58 -13.27
C GLN A 3 20.94 14.07 -14.69
N GLY A 4 22.21 14.00 -15.10
CA GLY A 4 22.66 14.44 -16.42
C GLY A 4 22.19 13.62 -17.63
N LEU A 5 21.71 12.38 -17.47
CA LEU A 5 21.18 11.58 -18.59
C LEU A 5 19.70 11.86 -18.88
N LYS A 6 18.96 12.42 -17.92
CA LYS A 6 17.53 12.72 -18.09
C LYS A 6 17.27 13.93 -19.00
N SER A 7 18.24 14.81 -19.16
CA SER A 7 18.10 16.02 -19.99
C SER A 7 18.40 15.81 -21.48
N ILE A 8 18.93 14.66 -21.88
CA ILE A 8 19.42 14.39 -23.24
C ILE A 8 18.53 13.40 -24.00
N LEU A 9 17.78 12.53 -23.28
CA LEU A 9 17.00 11.48 -23.91
C LEU A 9 15.49 11.82 -23.90
N PRO A 10 14.75 11.51 -24.99
CA PRO A 10 13.30 11.67 -25.01
C PRO A 10 12.62 10.85 -23.90
N ASP A 11 11.56 11.39 -23.31
CA ASP A 11 10.79 10.73 -22.22
C ASP A 11 10.38 9.27 -22.47
N PRO A 12 9.99 8.86 -23.71
CA PRO A 12 9.68 7.46 -23.99
C PRO A 12 10.88 6.54 -23.79
N VAL A 13 12.09 6.99 -24.18
CA VAL A 13 13.34 6.22 -24.05
C VAL A 13 13.73 6.09 -22.59
N VAL A 14 13.64 7.18 -21.81
CA VAL A 14 13.91 7.16 -20.37
C VAL A 14 12.95 6.19 -19.66
N ARG A 15 11.67 6.22 -20.03
CA ARG A 15 10.67 5.28 -19.48
C ARG A 15 10.98 3.83 -19.85
N PHE A 16 11.34 3.57 -21.10
CA PHE A 16 11.69 2.23 -21.55
C PHE A 16 12.88 1.67 -20.78
N VAL A 17 13.98 2.44 -20.68
CA VAL A 17 15.18 2.04 -19.95
C VAL A 17 14.86 1.77 -18.47
N ARG A 18 14.11 2.66 -17.82
CA ARG A 18 13.70 2.49 -16.42
C ARG A 18 12.84 1.23 -16.23
N ASN A 19 11.88 1.01 -17.11
CA ASN A 19 10.99 -0.14 -17.04
C ASN A 19 11.75 -1.45 -17.29
N SER A 20 12.68 -1.46 -18.26
CA SER A 20 13.54 -2.61 -18.53
C SER A 20 14.45 -2.94 -17.35
N TYR A 21 15.05 -1.92 -16.75
CA TYR A 21 15.85 -2.10 -15.53
C TYR A 21 15.04 -2.68 -14.37
N ASP A 22 13.83 -2.15 -14.12
CA ASP A 22 12.95 -2.68 -13.06
C ASP A 22 12.52 -4.13 -13.36
N ALA A 23 12.18 -4.44 -14.61
CA ALA A 23 11.82 -5.78 -15.03
C ALA A 23 12.96 -6.78 -14.80
N ILE A 24 14.18 -6.44 -15.20
CA ILE A 24 15.37 -7.29 -15.01
C ILE A 24 15.66 -7.49 -13.52
N ARG A 25 15.61 -6.42 -12.73
CA ARG A 25 15.85 -6.48 -11.28
C ARG A 25 14.84 -7.38 -10.55
N ARG A 26 13.60 -7.43 -11.03
CA ARG A 26 12.52 -8.24 -10.43
C ARG A 26 12.41 -9.63 -11.02
N LEU A 27 13.16 -9.96 -12.07
CA LEU A 27 13.14 -11.28 -12.70
C LEU A 27 13.32 -12.43 -11.71
N PRO A 28 14.24 -12.37 -10.73
CA PRO A 28 14.40 -13.43 -9.72
C PRO A 28 13.17 -13.64 -8.82
N GLN A 29 12.29 -12.65 -8.69
CA GLN A 29 11.07 -12.73 -7.87
C GLN A 29 9.91 -13.40 -8.63
N VAL A 30 10.01 -13.55 -9.95
CA VAL A 30 8.93 -14.08 -10.79
C VAL A 30 8.58 -15.52 -10.44
N PRO A 31 9.53 -16.48 -10.31
CA PRO A 31 9.20 -17.85 -9.93
C PRO A 31 8.41 -17.90 -8.61
N ASP A 32 8.88 -17.22 -7.59
CA ASP A 32 8.22 -17.15 -6.29
C ASP A 32 6.83 -16.52 -6.37
N ALA A 33 6.67 -15.44 -7.14
CA ALA A 33 5.39 -14.76 -7.31
C ALA A 33 4.31 -15.63 -8.00
N TYR A 34 4.71 -16.69 -8.69
CA TYR A 34 3.78 -17.60 -9.36
C TYR A 34 3.71 -18.99 -8.73
N LEU A 35 4.80 -19.51 -8.16
CA LEU A 35 4.91 -20.89 -7.70
C LEU A 35 4.80 -21.03 -6.18
N HIS A 36 5.10 -20.01 -5.39
CA HIS A 36 5.11 -20.09 -3.93
C HIS A 36 3.71 -20.41 -3.36
N PRO A 37 3.57 -21.34 -2.40
CA PRO A 37 2.28 -21.73 -1.84
C PRO A 37 1.48 -20.56 -1.25
N TRP A 38 2.15 -19.60 -0.62
CA TRP A 38 1.50 -18.41 -0.07
C TRP A 38 0.91 -17.51 -1.17
N ARG A 39 1.58 -17.40 -2.31
CA ARG A 39 1.05 -16.64 -3.44
C ARG A 39 -0.17 -17.31 -4.05
N ARG A 40 -0.15 -18.64 -4.16
CA ARG A 40 -1.32 -19.41 -4.60
C ARG A 40 -2.51 -19.22 -3.66
N ARG A 41 -2.30 -19.33 -2.34
CA ARG A 41 -3.35 -19.06 -1.33
C ARG A 41 -3.84 -17.61 -1.41
N SER A 42 -2.93 -16.64 -1.55
CA SER A 42 -3.29 -15.23 -1.70
C SER A 42 -4.18 -14.99 -2.93
N ARG A 43 -3.88 -15.60 -4.07
CA ARG A 43 -4.71 -15.50 -5.27
C ARG A 43 -6.12 -16.03 -5.04
N ILE A 44 -6.26 -17.17 -4.39
CA ILE A 44 -7.57 -17.76 -4.06
C ILE A 44 -8.36 -16.81 -3.14
N ARG A 45 -7.71 -16.25 -2.11
CA ARG A 45 -8.34 -15.28 -1.19
C ARG A 45 -8.75 -14.00 -1.91
N ILE A 46 -7.86 -13.43 -2.71
CA ILE A 46 -8.15 -12.22 -3.47
C ILE A 46 -9.35 -12.43 -4.40
N ALA A 47 -9.45 -13.60 -5.06
CA ALA A 47 -10.56 -13.92 -5.95
C ALA A 47 -11.94 -13.88 -5.25
N GLN A 48 -11.99 -14.15 -3.95
CA GLN A 48 -13.24 -14.10 -3.17
C GLN A 48 -13.79 -12.68 -3.00
N TYR A 49 -12.97 -11.66 -3.17
CA TYR A 49 -13.36 -10.25 -3.08
C TYR A 49 -13.87 -9.67 -4.40
N HIS A 50 -13.76 -10.40 -5.52
CA HIS A 50 -14.18 -9.89 -6.83
C HIS A 50 -15.68 -9.56 -6.84
N ASN A 51 -15.99 -8.28 -7.09
CA ASN A 51 -17.38 -7.76 -7.11
C ASN A 51 -18.19 -7.96 -5.82
N LEU A 52 -17.53 -8.24 -4.67
CA LEU A 52 -18.19 -8.45 -3.38
C LEU A 52 -19.02 -7.24 -2.92
N HIS A 53 -18.62 -6.04 -3.32
CA HIS A 53 -19.22 -4.77 -2.91
C HIS A 53 -19.87 -4.01 -4.07
N ARG A 54 -20.44 -4.75 -5.03
CA ARG A 54 -21.07 -4.15 -6.21
C ARG A 54 -22.17 -3.14 -5.80
N GLY A 55 -22.05 -1.90 -6.31
CA GLY A 55 -23.01 -0.83 -6.06
C GLY A 55 -22.83 -0.10 -4.73
N GLN A 56 -21.91 -0.53 -3.89
CA GLN A 56 -21.62 0.11 -2.60
C GLN A 56 -20.56 1.22 -2.73
N ARG A 57 -20.42 2.01 -1.69
CA ARG A 57 -19.35 3.02 -1.56
C ARG A 57 -18.30 2.56 -0.55
N CYS A 58 -17.08 3.11 -0.67
CA CYS A 58 -16.06 2.96 0.35
C CYS A 58 -15.24 4.22 0.54
N PHE A 59 -14.51 4.27 1.65
CA PHE A 59 -13.57 5.32 1.98
C PHE A 59 -12.15 4.75 1.97
N ILE A 60 -11.23 5.44 1.31
CA ILE A 60 -9.79 5.15 1.39
C ILE A 60 -9.19 6.22 2.31
N ILE A 61 -8.67 5.75 3.46
CA ILE A 61 -8.17 6.61 4.51
C ILE A 61 -6.65 6.66 4.38
N GLY A 62 -6.13 7.81 3.97
CA GLY A 62 -4.71 8.12 3.97
C GLY A 62 -4.15 8.27 5.37
N ASN A 63 -2.95 8.84 5.46
CA ASN A 63 -2.28 9.04 6.74
C ASN A 63 -1.89 10.52 6.96
N GLY A 64 -2.42 11.41 6.15
CA GLY A 64 -2.06 12.82 6.16
C GLY A 64 -2.56 13.57 7.40
N PRO A 65 -1.97 14.73 7.71
CA PRO A 65 -2.28 15.51 8.92
C PRO A 65 -3.72 16.03 8.95
N SER A 66 -4.41 16.17 7.81
CA SER A 66 -5.83 16.58 7.76
C SER A 66 -6.78 15.61 8.49
N LEU A 67 -6.34 14.38 8.77
CA LEU A 67 -7.13 13.46 9.60
C LEU A 67 -7.32 13.94 11.04
N ARG A 68 -6.46 14.84 11.55
CA ARG A 68 -6.59 15.40 12.90
C ARG A 68 -7.87 16.21 13.07
N ASP A 69 -8.30 16.86 11.98
CA ASP A 69 -9.46 17.73 11.96
C ASP A 69 -10.70 17.03 11.32
N THR A 70 -10.58 15.75 10.98
CA THR A 70 -11.63 14.97 10.32
C THR A 70 -12.37 14.11 11.35
N ASP A 71 -13.70 14.28 11.45
CA ASP A 71 -14.53 13.41 12.29
C ASP A 71 -14.69 12.02 11.67
N LEU A 72 -13.76 11.14 11.99
CA LEU A 72 -13.73 9.75 11.51
C LEU A 72 -14.80 8.87 12.15
N SER A 73 -15.46 9.29 13.24
CA SER A 73 -16.52 8.51 13.90
C SER A 73 -17.69 8.19 12.95
N LYS A 74 -17.91 9.05 11.95
CA LYS A 74 -18.90 8.88 10.88
C LYS A 74 -18.65 7.67 9.98
N LEU A 75 -17.44 7.12 10.00
CA LEU A 75 -17.04 5.98 9.17
C LEU A 75 -17.27 4.62 9.84
N ARG A 76 -17.77 4.58 11.07
CA ARG A 76 -17.96 3.34 11.87
C ARG A 76 -18.73 2.25 11.10
N ASN A 77 -19.72 2.63 10.32
CA ASN A 77 -20.59 1.71 9.58
C ASN A 77 -20.32 1.76 8.05
N GLU A 78 -19.24 2.37 7.63
CA GLU A 78 -18.86 2.48 6.23
C GLU A 78 -17.77 1.48 5.88
N PHE A 79 -17.77 1.00 4.64
CA PHE A 79 -16.64 0.24 4.14
C PHE A 79 -15.43 1.15 4.00
N SER A 80 -14.30 0.73 4.53
CA SER A 80 -13.09 1.56 4.51
C SER A 80 -11.82 0.74 4.32
N PHE A 81 -10.86 1.34 3.62
CA PHE A 81 -9.49 0.86 3.50
C PHE A 81 -8.58 1.74 4.36
N GLY A 82 -7.91 1.11 5.31
CA GLY A 82 -6.82 1.73 6.05
C GLY A 82 -5.48 1.40 5.40
N MET A 83 -4.52 2.32 5.47
CA MET A 83 -3.22 2.17 4.82
C MET A 83 -2.06 2.34 5.80
N ASN A 84 -0.99 1.55 5.61
CA ASN A 84 0.24 1.64 6.39
C ASN A 84 0.00 1.60 7.91
N ARG A 85 0.24 2.69 8.65
CA ARG A 85 0.08 2.71 10.10
C ARG A 85 -1.22 3.34 10.60
N ILE A 86 -2.29 3.32 9.80
CA ILE A 86 -3.62 3.84 10.18
C ILE A 86 -4.17 3.21 11.46
N TYR A 87 -3.78 1.97 11.75
CA TYR A 87 -4.20 1.24 12.95
C TYR A 87 -3.82 1.93 14.27
N LEU A 88 -2.91 2.90 14.24
CA LEU A 88 -2.60 3.74 15.40
C LEU A 88 -3.81 4.56 15.88
N LEU A 89 -4.80 4.80 15.01
CA LEU A 89 -6.06 5.48 15.35
C LEU A 89 -7.14 4.54 15.90
N PHE A 90 -7.03 3.23 15.71
CA PHE A 90 -8.10 2.30 16.10
C PHE A 90 -8.48 2.34 17.58
N PRO A 91 -7.53 2.46 18.53
CA PRO A 91 -7.88 2.59 19.96
C PRO A 91 -8.72 3.84 20.26
N GLU A 92 -8.42 4.97 19.63
CA GLU A 92 -9.15 6.22 19.80
C GLU A 92 -10.53 6.16 19.14
N LEU A 93 -10.61 5.60 17.93
CA LEU A 93 -11.86 5.48 17.17
C LEU A 93 -12.83 4.47 17.79
N GLY A 94 -12.33 3.44 18.49
CA GLY A 94 -13.11 2.34 19.01
C GLY A 94 -13.71 1.43 17.92
N PHE A 95 -13.14 1.46 16.69
CA PHE A 95 -13.44 0.53 15.59
C PHE A 95 -12.23 0.45 14.65
N THR A 96 -12.22 -0.55 13.77
CA THR A 96 -11.19 -0.78 12.75
C THR A 96 -11.70 -0.39 11.37
N THR A 97 -10.80 -0.19 10.42
CA THR A 97 -11.18 -0.16 9.00
C THR A 97 -11.63 -1.55 8.54
N THR A 98 -12.44 -1.62 7.47
CA THR A 98 -12.91 -2.89 6.91
C THR A 98 -11.75 -3.69 6.30
N TYR A 99 -10.84 -3.00 5.61
CA TYR A 99 -9.70 -3.57 4.93
C TYR A 99 -8.42 -2.80 5.27
N PHE A 100 -7.30 -3.48 5.14
CA PHE A 100 -5.98 -2.91 5.33
C PHE A 100 -5.10 -3.15 4.10
N ALA A 101 -4.32 -2.14 3.69
CA ALA A 101 -3.35 -2.26 2.62
C ALA A 101 -2.01 -1.63 2.98
N SER A 102 -0.90 -2.29 2.66
CA SER A 102 0.44 -1.72 2.73
C SER A 102 1.35 -2.35 1.69
N ILE A 103 2.16 -1.50 1.03
CA ILE A 103 3.14 -1.92 0.02
C ILE A 103 4.54 -1.40 0.29
N ASN A 104 4.72 -0.51 1.27
CA ASN A 104 6.02 0.00 1.65
C ASN A 104 6.76 -1.06 2.48
N ASP A 105 7.84 -1.59 1.89
CA ASP A 105 8.62 -2.66 2.50
C ASP A 105 9.23 -2.29 3.85
N LEU A 106 9.71 -1.04 4.01
CA LEU A 106 10.27 -0.57 5.27
C LEU A 106 9.20 -0.47 6.38
N VAL A 107 7.99 -0.03 6.04
CA VAL A 107 6.87 0.01 6.99
C VAL A 107 6.47 -1.41 7.39
N ILE A 108 6.36 -2.32 6.42
CA ILE A 108 5.99 -3.71 6.68
C ILE A 108 7.08 -4.41 7.51
N GLU A 109 8.36 -4.22 7.18
CA GLU A 109 9.49 -4.77 7.93
C GLU A 109 9.43 -4.37 9.42
N GLN A 110 9.24 -3.09 9.69
CA GLN A 110 9.27 -2.54 11.04
C GLN A 110 8.00 -2.82 11.85
N CYS A 111 6.87 -3.06 11.16
CA CYS A 111 5.56 -3.24 11.79
C CYS A 111 4.94 -4.61 11.53
N ALA A 112 5.72 -5.62 11.09
CA ALA A 112 5.20 -6.93 10.68
C ALA A 112 4.34 -7.60 11.78
N GLY A 113 4.76 -7.51 13.03
CA GLY A 113 4.03 -8.06 14.18
C GLY A 113 2.69 -7.37 14.41
N GLU A 114 2.68 -6.02 14.40
CA GLU A 114 1.48 -5.21 14.54
C GLU A 114 0.49 -5.48 13.40
N ILE A 115 0.98 -5.49 12.16
CA ILE A 115 0.18 -5.77 10.97
C ILE A 115 -0.40 -7.19 11.02
N ALA A 116 0.39 -8.19 11.42
CA ALA A 116 -0.09 -9.56 11.51
C ALA A 116 -1.19 -9.74 12.56
N ALA A 117 -1.17 -8.94 13.63
CA ALA A 117 -2.13 -8.97 14.71
C ALA A 117 -3.46 -8.26 14.41
N LEU A 118 -3.55 -7.46 13.34
CA LEU A 118 -4.80 -6.79 12.98
C LEU A 118 -5.90 -7.82 12.67
N PRO A 119 -7.10 -7.71 13.28
CA PRO A 119 -8.18 -8.68 13.08
C PRO A 119 -9.05 -8.38 11.84
N ILE A 120 -8.44 -7.89 10.76
CA ILE A 120 -9.11 -7.47 9.52
C ILE A 120 -8.38 -7.99 8.30
N PRO A 121 -9.05 -8.16 7.13
CA PRO A 121 -8.40 -8.55 5.90
C PRO A 121 -7.28 -7.60 5.48
N LYS A 122 -6.10 -8.16 5.18
CA LYS A 122 -4.87 -7.44 4.88
C LYS A 122 -4.33 -7.77 3.49
N PHE A 123 -4.00 -6.73 2.73
CA PHE A 123 -3.42 -6.83 1.39
C PHE A 123 -2.03 -6.19 1.38
N LEU A 124 -1.00 -7.02 1.28
CA LEU A 124 0.40 -6.59 1.37
C LEU A 124 1.15 -6.87 0.07
N ALA A 125 2.25 -6.14 -0.17
CA ALA A 125 3.10 -6.40 -1.33
C ALA A 125 3.80 -7.76 -1.21
N TRP A 126 3.87 -8.52 -2.33
CA TRP A 126 4.51 -9.84 -2.35
C TRP A 126 5.96 -9.81 -1.91
N HIS A 127 6.73 -8.79 -2.29
CA HIS A 127 8.14 -8.69 -1.92
C HIS A 127 8.39 -8.58 -0.41
N SER A 128 7.35 -8.25 0.37
CA SER A 128 7.42 -8.17 1.83
C SER A 128 7.04 -9.47 2.54
N ASN A 129 6.75 -10.56 1.82
CA ASN A 129 6.38 -11.85 2.41
C ASN A 129 7.46 -12.39 3.36
N ARG A 130 8.72 -12.06 3.09
CA ARG A 130 9.90 -12.47 3.87
C ARG A 130 9.90 -11.97 5.32
N HIS A 131 9.10 -10.95 5.64
CA HIS A 131 8.98 -10.41 6.99
C HIS A 131 7.98 -11.19 7.86
N PHE A 132 7.31 -12.21 7.30
CA PHE A 132 6.34 -13.04 7.99
C PHE A 132 6.79 -14.50 8.05
N GLN A 133 6.60 -15.14 9.22
CA GLN A 133 6.92 -16.57 9.40
C GLN A 133 5.79 -17.48 8.91
N ARG A 134 4.55 -16.97 8.86
CA ARG A 134 3.36 -17.70 8.43
C ARG A 134 2.42 -16.75 7.66
N LEU A 135 1.55 -17.33 6.86
CA LEU A 135 0.48 -16.60 6.19
C LEU A 135 -0.81 -16.72 7.01
N PRO A 136 -1.23 -15.69 7.78
CA PRO A 136 -2.52 -15.66 8.46
C PRO A 136 -3.69 -15.79 7.48
N ASP A 137 -4.85 -16.27 7.96
CA ASP A 137 -5.99 -16.52 7.08
C ASP A 137 -6.64 -15.24 6.54
N ASP A 138 -6.47 -14.14 7.22
CA ASP A 138 -6.94 -12.82 6.85
C ASP A 138 -5.91 -11.98 6.07
N MET A 139 -4.79 -12.57 5.63
CA MET A 139 -3.73 -11.88 4.89
C MET A 139 -3.60 -12.42 3.46
N ALA A 140 -3.44 -11.54 2.51
CA ALA A 140 -3.14 -11.87 1.12
C ALA A 140 -2.02 -10.98 0.56
N PHE A 141 -1.10 -11.58 -0.19
CA PHE A 141 -0.01 -10.87 -0.85
C PHE A 141 -0.37 -10.56 -2.31
N LEU A 142 -0.20 -9.31 -2.69
CA LEU A 142 -0.38 -8.77 -4.03
C LEU A 142 0.95 -8.81 -4.77
N TYR A 143 0.98 -9.34 -5.98
CA TYR A 143 2.18 -9.27 -6.82
C TYR A 143 2.27 -7.89 -7.48
N THR A 144 3.02 -7.01 -6.87
CA THR A 144 3.15 -5.61 -7.28
C THR A 144 4.34 -5.40 -8.22
N SER A 145 4.24 -4.43 -9.12
CA SER A 145 5.33 -4.05 -10.02
C SER A 145 5.22 -2.57 -10.40
N TYR A 146 6.35 -1.98 -10.79
CA TYR A 146 6.39 -0.64 -11.39
C TYR A 146 6.15 -0.67 -12.90
N THR A 147 6.29 -1.85 -13.52
CA THR A 147 6.06 -2.08 -14.95
C THR A 147 4.76 -2.81 -15.14
N GLY A 148 4.01 -2.50 -16.18
CA GLY A 148 2.79 -3.20 -16.52
C GLY A 148 1.60 -2.26 -16.67
N PRO A 149 0.36 -2.77 -16.63
CA PRO A 149 -0.81 -1.94 -16.75
C PRO A 149 -0.81 -0.89 -15.62
N ARG A 150 -1.09 0.35 -15.96
CA ARG A 150 -1.13 1.46 -14.99
C ARG A 150 -2.29 1.36 -14.02
N PHE A 151 -3.29 0.53 -14.34
CA PHE A 151 -4.40 0.18 -13.48
C PHE A 151 -4.80 -1.27 -13.78
N ALA A 152 -4.68 -2.14 -12.78
CA ALA A 152 -5.05 -3.54 -12.92
C ALA A 152 -6.55 -3.73 -12.63
N HIS A 153 -7.23 -4.43 -13.51
CA HIS A 153 -8.63 -4.82 -13.33
C HIS A 153 -8.76 -6.17 -12.62
N ASP A 154 -7.70 -6.97 -12.62
CA ASP A 154 -7.61 -8.26 -11.91
C ASP A 154 -6.48 -8.20 -10.86
N MET A 155 -6.87 -8.26 -9.59
CA MET A 155 -5.95 -8.21 -8.45
C MET A 155 -5.29 -9.56 -8.16
N THR A 156 -5.72 -10.64 -8.79
CA THR A 156 -5.09 -11.97 -8.65
C THR A 156 -3.79 -12.08 -9.44
N GLY A 157 -3.62 -11.26 -10.45
CA GLY A 157 -2.45 -11.17 -11.31
C GLY A 157 -1.37 -10.25 -10.78
N ARG A 158 -0.66 -9.61 -11.72
CA ARG A 158 0.32 -8.57 -11.46
C ARG A 158 -0.37 -7.20 -11.47
N ILE A 159 -0.16 -6.43 -10.42
CA ILE A 159 -0.75 -5.10 -10.27
C ILE A 159 0.32 -3.99 -10.35
N TRP A 160 -0.09 -2.78 -10.61
CA TRP A 160 0.80 -1.63 -10.67
C TRP A 160 0.79 -0.85 -9.35
N GLU A 161 1.96 -0.63 -8.75
CA GLU A 161 2.08 0.09 -7.48
C GLU A 161 1.75 1.58 -7.61
N GLY A 162 2.09 2.21 -8.73
CA GLY A 162 1.89 3.64 -8.93
C GLY A 162 2.67 4.52 -7.95
N ALA A 163 3.70 3.97 -7.31
CA ALA A 163 4.51 4.61 -6.27
C ALA A 163 3.72 5.03 -5.01
N THR A 164 2.50 4.55 -4.81
CA THR A 164 1.69 4.87 -3.63
C THR A 164 0.72 3.73 -3.28
N VAL A 165 0.58 3.46 -2.00
CA VAL A 165 -0.42 2.50 -1.51
C VAL A 165 -1.85 2.93 -1.83
N THR A 166 -2.11 4.24 -1.95
CA THR A 166 -3.42 4.78 -2.36
C THR A 166 -3.83 4.23 -3.73
N ASN A 167 -2.90 4.17 -4.69
CA ASN A 167 -3.19 3.60 -6.01
C ASN A 167 -3.53 2.11 -5.94
N VAL A 168 -2.89 1.37 -5.04
CA VAL A 168 -3.21 -0.06 -4.81
C VAL A 168 -4.58 -0.20 -4.16
N ALA A 169 -4.92 0.63 -3.19
CA ALA A 169 -6.24 0.63 -2.56
C ALA A 169 -7.36 0.99 -3.56
N LEU A 170 -7.13 1.93 -4.48
CA LEU A 170 -8.06 2.24 -5.57
C LEU A 170 -8.29 1.03 -6.50
N GLN A 171 -7.24 0.29 -6.86
CA GLN A 171 -7.36 -0.92 -7.67
C GLN A 171 -8.11 -2.03 -6.91
N LEU A 172 -7.87 -2.19 -5.60
CA LEU A 172 -8.62 -3.11 -4.75
C LEU A 172 -10.11 -2.73 -4.70
N ALA A 173 -10.42 -1.46 -4.45
CA ALA A 173 -11.79 -0.96 -4.40
C ALA A 173 -12.53 -1.20 -5.74
N PHE A 174 -11.87 -0.92 -6.86
CA PHE A 174 -12.41 -1.21 -8.19
C PHE A 174 -12.68 -2.72 -8.38
N TYR A 175 -11.70 -3.57 -8.06
CA TYR A 175 -11.82 -5.02 -8.18
C TYR A 175 -12.94 -5.59 -7.32
N MET A 176 -13.12 -5.02 -6.12
CA MET A 176 -14.21 -5.40 -5.21
C MET A 176 -15.58 -4.89 -5.65
N GLY A 177 -15.68 -4.06 -6.70
CA GLY A 177 -16.93 -3.60 -7.29
C GLY A 177 -17.54 -2.36 -6.63
N PHE A 178 -16.80 -1.64 -5.81
CA PHE A 178 -17.27 -0.37 -5.25
C PHE A 178 -17.58 0.64 -6.36
N GLN A 179 -18.76 1.26 -6.28
CA GLN A 179 -19.22 2.24 -7.27
C GLN A 179 -18.74 3.66 -6.95
N GLN A 180 -18.57 3.97 -5.69
CA GLN A 180 -18.07 5.25 -5.22
C GLN A 180 -16.88 5.02 -4.31
N VAL A 181 -15.81 5.76 -4.52
CA VAL A 181 -14.60 5.74 -3.69
C VAL A 181 -14.29 7.16 -3.24
N ILE A 182 -14.30 7.38 -1.94
CA ILE A 182 -14.03 8.67 -1.31
C ILE A 182 -12.65 8.62 -0.65
N LEU A 183 -11.80 9.60 -0.99
CA LEU A 183 -10.46 9.72 -0.41
C LEU A 183 -10.50 10.73 0.73
N ILE A 184 -9.93 10.37 1.88
CA ILE A 184 -9.74 11.27 3.03
C ILE A 184 -8.32 11.10 3.59
N GLY A 185 -7.73 12.18 4.12
CA GLY A 185 -6.35 12.15 4.64
C GLY A 185 -5.29 11.88 3.58
N VAL A 186 -5.55 12.22 2.31
CA VAL A 186 -4.61 12.09 1.19
C VAL A 186 -4.15 13.48 0.79
N ASP A 187 -3.27 14.07 1.60
CA ASP A 187 -3.03 15.51 1.59
C ASP A 187 -2.00 15.97 0.55
N HIS A 188 -1.11 15.09 0.10
CA HIS A 188 -0.04 15.42 -0.86
C HIS A 188 0.82 16.66 -0.52
N ASN A 189 0.84 17.05 0.75
CA ASN A 189 1.60 18.20 1.24
C ASN A 189 2.67 17.71 2.21
N PHE A 190 3.82 17.32 1.67
CA PHE A 190 4.93 16.80 2.47
C PHE A 190 5.97 17.88 2.73
N THR A 191 6.33 18.08 3.99
CA THR A 191 7.54 18.77 4.35
C THR A 191 8.71 17.81 4.11
N SER A 192 9.54 18.11 3.10
CA SER A 192 10.67 17.25 2.72
C SER A 192 11.69 17.14 3.85
N GLN A 193 11.93 15.92 4.32
CA GLN A 193 13.03 15.60 5.25
C GLN A 193 14.04 14.71 4.53
N GLY A 194 15.07 15.31 3.93
CA GLY A 194 16.17 14.61 3.27
C GLY A 194 16.07 14.50 1.75
N ASP A 195 17.09 13.89 1.17
CA ASP A 195 17.20 13.71 -0.29
C ASP A 195 16.28 12.61 -0.82
N ALA A 196 15.75 12.80 -2.01
CA ALA A 196 14.92 11.80 -2.69
C ALA A 196 15.64 10.44 -2.81
N ASN A 197 14.92 9.35 -2.47
CA ASN A 197 15.40 7.96 -2.50
C ASN A 197 16.52 7.62 -1.50
N LYS A 198 16.69 8.40 -0.46
CA LYS A 198 17.54 8.02 0.69
C LYS A 198 16.66 7.60 1.86
N THR A 199 17.09 6.56 2.56
CA THR A 199 16.49 6.18 3.84
C THR A 199 16.88 7.21 4.88
N VAL A 200 15.91 7.84 5.52
CA VAL A 200 16.11 8.80 6.61
C VAL A 200 15.64 8.13 7.90
N VAL A 201 16.47 8.21 8.94
CA VAL A 201 16.09 7.77 10.28
C VAL A 201 15.36 8.91 10.95
N SER A 202 14.14 8.67 11.41
CA SER A 202 13.35 9.68 12.12
C SER A 202 14.03 10.05 13.43
N THR A 203 14.17 11.36 13.66
CA THR A 203 14.79 11.93 14.85
C THR A 203 13.77 12.46 15.87
N GLY A 204 12.49 12.52 15.50
CA GLY A 204 11.48 13.15 16.34
C GLY A 204 10.06 13.08 15.79
N GLU A 205 9.31 14.17 15.97
CA GLU A 205 7.92 14.28 15.55
C GLU A 205 7.77 14.26 14.03
N ASP A 206 6.69 13.64 13.58
CA ASP A 206 6.35 13.51 12.16
C ASP A 206 5.28 14.55 11.76
N PRO A 207 5.65 15.61 11.03
CA PRO A 207 4.70 16.62 10.60
C PRO A 207 3.82 16.19 9.43
N ASN A 208 4.21 15.13 8.72
CA ASN A 208 3.59 14.71 7.46
C ASN A 208 2.43 13.72 7.66
N HIS A 209 2.21 13.26 8.89
CA HIS A 209 1.18 12.28 9.20
C HIS A 209 0.26 12.74 10.34
N PHE A 210 -0.87 12.05 10.48
CA PHE A 210 -1.90 12.37 11.48
C PHE A 210 -1.39 12.27 12.92
N SER A 211 -0.38 11.47 13.18
CA SER A 211 0.21 11.30 14.52
C SER A 211 1.68 11.70 14.52
N PRO A 212 2.14 12.51 15.49
CA PRO A 212 3.56 12.79 15.68
C PRO A 212 4.40 11.53 15.91
N ALA A 213 3.79 10.47 16.47
CA ALA A 213 4.40 9.18 16.72
C ALA A 213 4.34 8.23 15.52
N TYR A 214 3.84 8.68 14.37
CA TYR A 214 3.67 7.84 13.18
C TYR A 214 5.01 7.24 12.72
N PHE A 215 6.02 8.07 12.56
CA PHE A 215 7.42 7.65 12.45
C PHE A 215 8.17 8.13 13.70
N GLY A 216 8.03 7.41 14.80
CA GLY A 216 8.74 7.69 16.04
C GLY A 216 10.25 7.62 15.90
N LYS A 217 10.98 8.08 16.92
CA LYS A 217 12.46 8.08 16.93
C LYS A 217 13.03 6.70 16.58
N GLY A 218 13.94 6.65 15.61
CA GLY A 218 14.57 5.41 15.15
C GLY A 218 13.82 4.67 14.04
N PHE A 219 12.63 5.13 13.63
CA PHE A 219 11.93 4.60 12.46
C PHE A 219 12.68 4.97 11.18
N ARG A 220 12.73 4.03 10.20
CA ARG A 220 13.48 4.21 8.92
C ARG A 220 12.53 4.34 7.76
#